data_5fe816329bc8e4563fbe7c079d94fcfc
#
_entry.id   5fe816329bc8e4563fbe7c079d94fcfc
#
_cell.length_a   1.000
_cell.length_b   1.000
_cell.length_c   1.000
_cell.angle_alpha   90.00
_cell.angle_beta   90.00
_cell.angle_gamma   90.00
#
_symmetry.space_group_name_H-M   'P 1'
#
loop_
_entity.id
_entity.type
_entity.pdbx_description
1 polymer ?
#
loop_
_entity_poly.entity_id
_entity_poly.type
_entity_poly.pdbx_seq_one_letter_code
_entity_poly.pdbx_strand_id
1 'polypeptide(L)'
;MAITDTRPEVATEAEAPALTTSPNTVFGTGDHTTLGRMWIGAALLLGIAGWVLTALVGVHEIGDADVFTADAAFTMFTLGRVGLVLLVVVPLLLGIATLVVPLQVGANTVAFPRAAAMAFWTWLISAGVLVVANTIDGGFGGSRIEANDMMLASLLGLIFALLVATICLLTTAITLRTPGMSLDRVPATTWATLVGGSMWLLTLPVLAANVVLVYIDHRYGGPSEFGLADNQWAQVSWLVGQPQIYAFVIPVLGMLTDVFTTLGGVRQANRGFVLFGIGAFGVLSFGAYAQPFFYPEVADQALWAGMSLLIVLPVLLLVGAWAATLKGARPPAKAAVGAAGVAVLLLLLAVVAGALYVITPLELRQSGAFAAGQFALVVATGLAGGMAGLYYWSPKLRGRFANEGLAKLSVLAVLGGGTLAGLPLLVLGFANRFDGLADASDALNGIAVAGAALMALALLVTIGALLTASGDTPADDAWGTGQTLEWATASPPVPGNFGELAVVRSSEPLLDATETQEA
;
A
#
# COMPACT_ATOMS: atom_id res chain seq x y z
N MET A 1 29.75 60.64 -25.82
CA MET A 1 29.96 59.22 -25.50
C MET A 1 28.64 58.71 -24.90
N ALA A 2 27.76 58.13 -25.77
CA ALA A 2 26.41 57.70 -25.38
C ALA A 2 26.49 56.26 -24.88
N ILE A 3 26.01 56.04 -23.66
CA ILE A 3 25.91 54.73 -23.06
C ILE A 3 24.60 54.14 -23.58
N THR A 4 24.67 53.15 -24.47
CA THR A 4 23.54 52.35 -24.91
C THR A 4 23.14 51.38 -23.79
N ASP A 5 21.98 51.63 -23.23
CA ASP A 5 21.29 50.79 -22.26
C ASP A 5 20.73 49.54 -23.00
N THR A 6 21.43 48.41 -22.93
CA THR A 6 20.95 47.13 -23.44
C THR A 6 20.23 46.39 -22.31
N ARG A 7 18.94 46.68 -22.12
CA ARG A 7 18.05 45.79 -21.36
C ARG A 7 17.89 44.49 -22.15
N PRO A 8 18.05 43.33 -21.54
CA PRO A 8 17.67 42.09 -22.22
C PRO A 8 16.16 42.07 -22.43
N GLU A 9 15.76 41.82 -23.67
CA GLU A 9 14.36 41.55 -24.04
C GLU A 9 13.84 40.41 -23.14
N VAL A 10 12.76 40.71 -22.43
CA VAL A 10 11.96 39.69 -21.73
C VAL A 10 11.45 38.74 -22.79
N ALA A 11 11.95 37.52 -22.77
CA ALA A 11 11.43 36.45 -23.62
C ALA A 11 9.94 36.32 -23.37
N THR A 12 9.16 36.56 -24.42
CA THR A 12 7.71 36.31 -24.47
C THR A 12 7.47 34.88 -23.95
N GLU A 13 6.56 34.75 -22.99
CA GLU A 13 6.09 33.46 -22.49
C GLU A 13 5.75 32.56 -23.68
N ALA A 14 6.55 31.54 -23.89
CA ALA A 14 6.21 30.48 -24.83
C ALA A 14 4.96 29.79 -24.30
N GLU A 15 3.85 29.91 -25.02
CA GLU A 15 2.61 29.18 -24.78
C GLU A 15 2.98 27.70 -24.51
N ALA A 16 2.70 27.22 -23.30
CA ALA A 16 2.92 25.82 -22.95
C ALA A 16 2.19 24.93 -23.96
N PRO A 17 2.85 23.99 -24.63
CA PRO A 17 2.20 23.17 -25.64
C PRO A 17 1.05 22.40 -24.98
N ALA A 18 -0.15 22.55 -25.52
CA ALA A 18 -1.32 21.80 -25.10
C ALA A 18 -0.97 20.31 -25.07
N LEU A 19 -1.14 19.66 -23.91
CA LEU A 19 -0.89 18.25 -23.72
C LEU A 19 -1.82 17.43 -24.62
N THR A 20 -1.40 17.21 -25.86
CA THR A 20 -2.02 16.19 -26.71
C THR A 20 -1.63 14.83 -26.15
N THR A 21 -2.58 14.16 -25.52
CA THR A 21 -2.45 12.77 -25.06
C THR A 21 -2.38 11.83 -26.26
N SER A 22 -1.25 11.79 -26.94
CA SER A 22 -0.99 10.75 -27.92
C SER A 22 -0.57 9.45 -27.22
N PRO A 23 -0.92 8.27 -27.73
CA PRO A 23 -0.47 6.98 -27.17
C PRO A 23 1.05 6.91 -26.95
N ASN A 24 1.83 7.59 -27.80
CA ASN A 24 3.28 7.67 -27.69
C ASN A 24 3.78 8.40 -26.42
N THR A 25 2.96 9.26 -25.82
CA THR A 25 3.31 9.96 -24.56
C THR A 25 3.10 9.06 -23.33
N VAL A 26 2.23 8.06 -23.38
CA VAL A 26 1.97 7.13 -22.27
C VAL A 26 3.05 6.05 -22.19
N PHE A 27 3.39 5.41 -23.30
CA PHE A 27 4.37 4.30 -23.31
C PHE A 27 5.81 4.73 -23.03
N GLY A 28 6.19 5.95 -23.36
CA GLY A 28 7.54 6.48 -23.15
C GLY A 28 7.66 7.51 -22.04
N THR A 29 6.61 7.70 -21.23
CA THR A 29 6.59 8.77 -20.24
C THR A 29 7.57 8.56 -19.11
N GLY A 30 8.34 9.60 -18.75
CA GLY A 30 9.09 9.70 -17.51
C GLY A 30 8.41 10.60 -16.47
N ASP A 31 7.20 11.07 -16.75
CA ASP A 31 6.42 11.92 -15.84
C ASP A 31 5.90 11.12 -14.66
N HIS A 32 6.31 11.50 -13.45
CA HIS A 32 5.93 10.83 -12.22
C HIS A 32 4.42 10.89 -11.93
N THR A 33 3.73 11.94 -12.39
CA THR A 33 2.29 12.07 -12.18
C THR A 33 1.52 11.07 -13.03
N THR A 34 1.93 10.89 -14.28
CA THR A 34 1.37 9.90 -15.21
C THR A 34 1.68 8.48 -14.73
N LEU A 35 2.93 8.20 -14.35
CA LEU A 35 3.32 6.89 -13.81
C LEU A 35 2.54 6.55 -12.52
N GLY A 36 2.40 7.52 -11.60
CA GLY A 36 1.60 7.34 -10.39
C GLY A 36 0.15 6.97 -10.70
N ARG A 37 -0.49 7.65 -11.68
CA ARG A 37 -1.85 7.34 -12.14
C ARG A 37 -1.96 5.93 -12.73
N MET A 38 -0.96 5.50 -13.50
CA MET A 38 -0.94 4.16 -14.11
C MET A 38 -0.85 3.08 -13.03
N TRP A 39 0.05 3.21 -12.04
CA TRP A 39 0.15 2.32 -10.89
C TRP A 39 -1.17 2.23 -10.11
N ILE A 40 -1.76 3.39 -9.76
CA ILE A 40 -3.02 3.48 -9.00
C ILE A 40 -4.16 2.81 -9.79
N GLY A 41 -4.31 3.13 -11.07
CA GLY A 41 -5.37 2.58 -11.90
C GLY A 41 -5.28 1.06 -12.04
N ALA A 42 -4.09 0.53 -12.32
CA ALA A 42 -3.85 -0.90 -12.44
C ALA A 42 -4.09 -1.63 -11.10
N ALA A 43 -3.58 -1.08 -9.98
CA ALA A 43 -3.77 -1.66 -8.66
C ALA A 43 -5.24 -1.71 -8.23
N LEU A 44 -6.04 -0.66 -8.51
CA LEU A 44 -7.47 -0.66 -8.21
C LEU A 44 -8.24 -1.70 -9.02
N LEU A 45 -7.93 -1.85 -10.32
CA LEU A 45 -8.55 -2.86 -11.17
C LEU A 45 -8.20 -4.28 -10.74
N LEU A 46 -6.91 -4.56 -10.49
CA LEU A 46 -6.47 -5.87 -9.99
C LEU A 46 -6.97 -6.14 -8.57
N GLY A 47 -7.19 -5.08 -7.78
CA GLY A 47 -7.80 -5.20 -6.45
C GLY A 47 -9.23 -5.73 -6.50
N ILE A 48 -10.04 -5.30 -7.46
CA ILE A 48 -11.38 -5.84 -7.67
C ILE A 48 -11.28 -7.35 -7.95
N ALA A 49 -10.40 -7.75 -8.89
CA ALA A 49 -10.21 -9.16 -9.22
C ALA A 49 -9.70 -9.98 -8.02
N GLY A 50 -8.75 -9.46 -7.23
CA GLY A 50 -8.21 -10.13 -6.04
C GLY A 50 -9.27 -10.38 -4.96
N TRP A 51 -10.16 -9.41 -4.71
CA TRP A 51 -11.24 -9.58 -3.75
C TRP A 51 -12.37 -10.49 -4.28
N VAL A 52 -12.62 -10.48 -5.59
CA VAL A 52 -13.54 -11.46 -6.23
C VAL A 52 -12.98 -12.87 -6.08
N LEU A 53 -11.67 -13.09 -6.33
CA LEU A 53 -11.02 -14.37 -6.07
C LEU A 53 -11.17 -14.81 -4.61
N THR A 54 -10.95 -13.88 -3.66
CA THR A 54 -11.12 -14.16 -2.23
C THR A 54 -12.54 -14.58 -1.90
N ALA A 55 -13.55 -13.93 -2.51
CA ALA A 55 -14.95 -14.31 -2.34
C ALA A 55 -15.23 -15.70 -2.94
N LEU A 56 -14.71 -16.02 -4.13
CA LEU A 56 -14.89 -17.32 -4.78
C LEU A 56 -14.28 -18.46 -3.95
N VAL A 57 -13.07 -18.27 -3.40
CA VAL A 57 -12.46 -19.24 -2.48
C VAL A 57 -13.33 -19.43 -1.24
N GLY A 58 -13.84 -18.33 -0.67
CA GLY A 58 -14.75 -18.42 0.49
C GLY A 58 -16.06 -19.14 0.19
N VAL A 59 -16.60 -19.04 -1.04
CA VAL A 59 -17.80 -19.81 -1.45
C VAL A 59 -17.51 -21.31 -1.50
N HIS A 60 -16.29 -21.70 -1.93
CA HIS A 60 -15.87 -23.12 -1.91
C HIS A 60 -15.81 -23.70 -0.49
N GLU A 61 -15.55 -22.88 0.51
CA GLU A 61 -15.46 -23.27 1.93
C GLU A 61 -16.85 -23.34 2.63
N ILE A 62 -17.96 -23.09 1.91
CA ILE A 62 -19.33 -23.12 2.47
C ILE A 62 -19.98 -24.46 2.16
N GLY A 63 -20.27 -25.24 3.20
CA GLY A 63 -20.97 -26.52 3.08
C GLY A 63 -20.19 -27.57 2.30
N ASP A 64 -20.90 -28.60 1.82
CA ASP A 64 -20.33 -29.70 1.01
C ASP A 64 -20.32 -29.39 -0.49
N ALA A 65 -20.44 -28.11 -0.88
CA ALA A 65 -20.47 -27.71 -2.28
C ALA A 65 -19.05 -27.63 -2.84
N ASP A 66 -18.56 -28.71 -3.43
CA ASP A 66 -17.32 -28.75 -4.24
C ASP A 66 -17.50 -27.94 -5.53
N VAL A 67 -17.54 -26.57 -5.40
CA VAL A 67 -17.70 -25.67 -6.54
C VAL A 67 -16.48 -25.71 -7.46
N PHE A 68 -15.30 -25.99 -6.89
CA PHE A 68 -14.02 -26.09 -7.59
C PHE A 68 -13.31 -27.37 -7.15
N THR A 69 -12.36 -27.85 -7.96
CA THR A 69 -11.43 -28.89 -7.51
C THR A 69 -10.50 -28.31 -6.41
N ALA A 70 -10.02 -29.16 -5.51
CA ALA A 70 -9.12 -28.74 -4.42
C ALA A 70 -7.89 -27.98 -4.95
N ASP A 71 -7.29 -28.45 -6.07
CA ASP A 71 -6.14 -27.80 -6.70
C ASP A 71 -6.49 -26.42 -7.26
N ALA A 72 -7.65 -26.27 -7.90
CA ALA A 72 -8.13 -24.99 -8.39
C ALA A 72 -8.42 -24.02 -7.25
N ALA A 73 -9.08 -24.46 -6.16
CA ALA A 73 -9.33 -23.67 -4.98
C ALA A 73 -8.03 -23.21 -4.33
N PHE A 74 -7.04 -24.11 -4.20
CA PHE A 74 -5.73 -23.78 -3.66
C PHE A 74 -4.95 -22.80 -4.54
N THR A 75 -4.99 -22.97 -5.86
CA THR A 75 -4.39 -22.03 -6.82
C THR A 75 -5.01 -20.64 -6.72
N MET A 76 -6.35 -20.55 -6.65
CA MET A 76 -7.06 -19.28 -6.44
C MET A 76 -6.72 -18.65 -5.09
N PHE A 77 -6.63 -19.43 -4.04
CA PHE A 77 -6.25 -18.98 -2.69
C PHE A 77 -4.85 -18.35 -2.70
N THR A 78 -3.85 -19.06 -3.25
CA THR A 78 -2.46 -18.59 -3.26
C THR A 78 -2.28 -17.37 -4.16
N LEU A 79 -2.91 -17.37 -5.34
CA LEU A 79 -2.92 -16.20 -6.24
C LEU A 79 -3.60 -15.00 -5.60
N GLY A 80 -4.73 -15.19 -4.91
CA GLY A 80 -5.42 -14.12 -4.20
C GLY A 80 -4.56 -13.52 -3.09
N ARG A 81 -3.85 -14.35 -2.31
CA ARG A 81 -2.97 -13.90 -1.22
C ARG A 81 -1.78 -13.09 -1.74
N VAL A 82 -1.01 -13.64 -2.66
CA VAL A 82 0.14 -12.97 -3.27
C VAL A 82 -0.31 -11.75 -4.08
N GLY A 83 -1.41 -11.89 -4.84
CA GLY A 83 -1.95 -10.83 -5.68
C GLY A 83 -2.40 -9.61 -4.89
N LEU A 84 -3.15 -9.79 -3.79
CA LEU A 84 -3.58 -8.66 -2.95
C LEU A 84 -2.41 -7.89 -2.35
N VAL A 85 -1.25 -8.49 -2.14
CA VAL A 85 -0.05 -7.79 -1.68
C VAL A 85 0.74 -7.20 -2.85
N LEU A 86 1.22 -8.04 -3.78
CA LEU A 86 2.18 -7.63 -4.82
C LEU A 86 1.55 -6.98 -6.05
N LEU A 87 0.24 -7.17 -6.27
CA LEU A 87 -0.47 -6.56 -7.38
C LEU A 87 -1.43 -5.45 -6.93
N VAL A 88 -1.74 -5.33 -5.63
CA VAL A 88 -2.75 -4.37 -5.17
C VAL A 88 -2.18 -3.40 -4.15
N VAL A 89 -1.91 -3.83 -2.91
CA VAL A 89 -1.54 -2.92 -1.81
C VAL A 89 -0.22 -2.22 -2.10
N VAL A 90 0.84 -2.97 -2.40
CA VAL A 90 2.17 -2.37 -2.67
C VAL A 90 2.13 -1.47 -3.90
N PRO A 91 1.59 -1.87 -5.07
CA PRO A 91 1.49 -1.01 -6.24
C PRO A 91 0.61 0.22 -6.04
N LEU A 92 -0.49 0.13 -5.30
CA LEU A 92 -1.33 1.27 -4.96
C LEU A 92 -0.53 2.33 -4.16
N LEU A 93 0.16 1.89 -3.11
CA LEU A 93 0.96 2.78 -2.26
C LEU A 93 2.18 3.32 -3.00
N LEU A 94 2.85 2.50 -3.85
CA LEU A 94 3.89 2.95 -4.77
C LEU A 94 3.37 4.02 -5.75
N GLY A 95 2.18 3.81 -6.30
CA GLY A 95 1.56 4.77 -7.23
C GLY A 95 1.29 6.12 -6.57
N ILE A 96 0.71 6.11 -5.37
CA ILE A 96 0.48 7.34 -4.58
C ILE A 96 1.83 7.99 -4.23
N ALA A 97 2.81 7.21 -3.77
CA ALA A 97 4.13 7.73 -3.44
C ALA A 97 4.87 8.29 -4.67
N THR A 98 4.76 7.65 -5.83
CA THR A 98 5.34 8.14 -7.09
C THR A 98 4.76 9.49 -7.48
N LEU A 99 3.45 9.70 -7.29
CA LEU A 99 2.79 10.98 -7.52
C LEU A 99 3.25 12.04 -6.50
N VAL A 100 3.28 11.71 -5.21
CA VAL A 100 3.30 12.67 -4.10
C VAL A 100 4.71 12.97 -3.59
N VAL A 101 5.58 11.95 -3.48
CA VAL A 101 6.92 12.13 -2.86
C VAL A 101 7.75 13.20 -3.58
N PRO A 102 7.85 13.24 -4.94
CA PRO A 102 8.55 14.32 -5.62
C PRO A 102 8.02 15.71 -5.26
N LEU A 103 6.68 15.84 -5.16
CA LEU A 103 6.04 17.11 -4.78
C LEU A 103 6.35 17.48 -3.33
N GLN A 104 6.33 16.54 -2.42
CA GLN A 104 6.61 16.75 -0.99
C GLN A 104 8.05 17.16 -0.72
N VAL A 105 9.00 16.64 -1.49
CA VAL A 105 10.43 16.95 -1.30
C VAL A 105 10.90 18.13 -2.15
N GLY A 106 10.05 18.73 -2.97
CA GLY A 106 10.39 19.83 -3.85
C GLY A 106 11.23 19.41 -5.08
N ALA A 107 11.09 18.16 -5.52
CA ALA A 107 11.78 17.63 -6.70
C ALA A 107 10.98 17.86 -7.98
N ASN A 108 11.67 18.09 -9.08
CA ASN A 108 11.04 18.28 -10.40
C ASN A 108 10.45 16.99 -10.97
N THR A 109 10.96 15.83 -10.57
CA THR A 109 10.49 14.51 -10.99
C THR A 109 11.04 13.43 -10.04
N VAL A 110 10.63 12.17 -10.26
CA VAL A 110 11.22 11.01 -9.58
C VAL A 110 12.65 10.76 -10.05
N ALA A 111 13.53 10.26 -9.17
CA ALA A 111 14.85 9.82 -9.58
C ALA A 111 14.76 8.69 -10.61
N PHE A 112 15.64 8.71 -11.61
CA PHE A 112 15.67 7.71 -12.68
C PHE A 112 14.32 7.51 -13.41
N PRO A 113 13.73 8.56 -14.04
CA PRO A 113 12.38 8.48 -14.60
C PRO A 113 12.18 7.33 -15.60
N ARG A 114 13.21 6.99 -16.39
CA ARG A 114 13.16 5.88 -17.34
C ARG A 114 13.12 4.51 -16.64
N ALA A 115 13.86 4.36 -15.54
CA ALA A 115 13.82 3.13 -14.73
C ALA A 115 12.47 2.98 -14.01
N ALA A 116 11.89 4.09 -13.53
CA ALA A 116 10.54 4.09 -12.95
C ALA A 116 9.47 3.67 -13.98
N ALA A 117 9.57 4.14 -15.23
CA ALA A 117 8.69 3.70 -16.31
C ALA A 117 8.90 2.22 -16.65
N MET A 118 10.15 1.77 -16.77
CA MET A 118 10.48 0.36 -16.99
C MET A 118 9.90 -0.53 -15.88
N ALA A 119 10.01 -0.11 -14.63
CA ALA A 119 9.46 -0.84 -13.49
C ALA A 119 7.95 -1.06 -13.62
N PHE A 120 7.19 -0.02 -13.97
CA PHE A 120 5.75 -0.15 -14.18
C PHE A 120 5.41 -1.17 -15.28
N TRP A 121 6.04 -1.07 -16.46
CA TRP A 121 5.75 -1.97 -17.57
C TRP A 121 6.18 -3.40 -17.30
N THR A 122 7.34 -3.60 -16.67
CA THR A 122 7.81 -4.93 -16.24
C THR A 122 6.82 -5.55 -15.25
N TRP A 123 6.36 -4.78 -14.26
CA TRP A 123 5.35 -5.22 -13.30
C TRP A 123 4.04 -5.60 -13.99
N LEU A 124 3.53 -4.76 -14.89
CA LEU A 124 2.25 -5.00 -15.58
C LEU A 124 2.30 -6.26 -16.46
N ILE A 125 3.38 -6.44 -17.23
CA ILE A 125 3.58 -7.62 -18.05
C ILE A 125 3.70 -8.87 -17.17
N SER A 126 4.51 -8.80 -16.11
CA SER A 126 4.67 -9.93 -15.17
C SER A 126 3.36 -10.27 -14.46
N ALA A 127 2.53 -9.29 -14.10
CA ALA A 127 1.19 -9.50 -13.55
C ALA A 127 0.29 -10.25 -14.54
N GLY A 128 0.31 -9.85 -15.81
CA GLY A 128 -0.42 -10.55 -16.88
C GLY A 128 0.04 -12.00 -17.06
N VAL A 129 1.35 -12.21 -17.08
CA VAL A 129 1.94 -13.57 -17.20
C VAL A 129 1.58 -14.42 -15.97
N LEU A 130 1.60 -13.86 -14.76
CA LEU A 130 1.18 -14.55 -13.53
C LEU A 130 -0.27 -15.05 -13.63
N VAL A 131 -1.19 -14.18 -14.06
CA VAL A 131 -2.60 -14.56 -14.23
C VAL A 131 -2.74 -15.66 -15.28
N VAL A 132 -2.12 -15.52 -16.46
CA VAL A 132 -2.16 -16.53 -17.51
C VAL A 132 -1.60 -17.86 -17.02
N ALA A 133 -0.44 -17.87 -16.36
CA ALA A 133 0.16 -19.08 -15.82
C ALA A 133 -0.81 -19.85 -14.90
N ASN A 134 -1.48 -19.13 -14.00
CA ASN A 134 -2.45 -19.74 -13.07
C ASN A 134 -3.73 -20.25 -13.79
N THR A 135 -4.12 -19.67 -14.93
CA THR A 135 -5.29 -20.13 -15.70
C THR A 135 -5.01 -21.38 -16.56
N ILE A 136 -3.74 -21.71 -16.81
CA ILE A 136 -3.35 -22.86 -17.62
C ILE A 136 -2.72 -23.99 -16.78
N ASP A 137 -3.21 -24.13 -15.55
CA ASP A 137 -2.80 -25.16 -14.59
C ASP A 137 -1.35 -24.96 -14.05
N GLY A 138 -0.90 -23.72 -13.97
CA GLY A 138 0.27 -23.30 -13.19
C GLY A 138 -0.16 -22.89 -11.78
N GLY A 139 0.77 -22.39 -11.00
CA GLY A 139 0.53 -21.99 -9.61
C GLY A 139 1.03 -23.01 -8.61
N PHE A 140 0.90 -22.69 -7.32
CA PHE A 140 1.46 -23.55 -6.24
C PHE A 140 0.70 -24.88 -6.06
N GLY A 141 -0.47 -25.04 -6.67
CA GLY A 141 -1.25 -26.28 -6.71
C GLY A 141 -1.36 -26.87 -8.11
N GLY A 142 -0.73 -26.25 -9.12
CA GLY A 142 -0.82 -26.66 -10.51
C GLY A 142 0.03 -27.90 -10.83
N SER A 143 -0.45 -28.72 -11.77
CA SER A 143 0.25 -29.95 -12.19
C SER A 143 1.12 -29.75 -13.41
N ARG A 144 0.98 -28.63 -14.13
CA ARG A 144 1.68 -28.39 -15.39
C ARG A 144 3.02 -27.68 -15.18
N ILE A 145 4.11 -28.40 -15.42
CA ILE A 145 5.49 -27.95 -15.17
C ILE A 145 5.79 -26.60 -15.84
N GLU A 146 5.50 -26.48 -17.16
CA GLU A 146 5.82 -25.25 -17.91
C GLU A 146 5.00 -24.05 -17.44
N ALA A 147 3.77 -24.28 -17.01
CA ALA A 147 2.93 -23.21 -16.48
C ALA A 147 3.40 -22.76 -15.07
N ASN A 148 3.90 -23.70 -14.27
CA ASN A 148 4.51 -23.39 -12.97
C ASN A 148 5.84 -22.63 -13.15
N ASP A 149 6.70 -23.06 -14.09
CA ASP A 149 7.91 -22.30 -14.45
C ASP A 149 7.57 -20.85 -14.86
N MET A 150 6.52 -20.69 -15.66
CA MET A 150 6.04 -19.36 -16.09
C MET A 150 5.52 -18.52 -14.92
N MET A 151 4.83 -19.13 -13.97
CA MET A 151 4.36 -18.48 -12.74
C MET A 151 5.56 -18.01 -11.89
N LEU A 152 6.56 -18.86 -11.64
CA LEU A 152 7.74 -18.52 -10.85
C LEU A 152 8.58 -17.43 -11.52
N ALA A 153 8.76 -17.50 -12.86
CA ALA A 153 9.45 -16.45 -13.63
C ALA A 153 8.70 -15.11 -13.54
N SER A 154 7.36 -15.13 -13.59
CA SER A 154 6.55 -13.91 -13.45
C SER A 154 6.64 -13.31 -12.05
N LEU A 155 6.71 -14.13 -11.01
CA LEU A 155 6.96 -13.64 -9.64
C LEU A 155 8.32 -12.95 -9.52
N LEU A 156 9.37 -13.50 -10.11
CA LEU A 156 10.69 -12.83 -10.17
C LEU A 156 10.62 -11.49 -10.91
N GLY A 157 9.88 -11.44 -12.02
CA GLY A 157 9.64 -10.20 -12.77
C GLY A 157 8.91 -9.14 -11.93
N LEU A 158 7.88 -9.54 -11.17
CA LEU A 158 7.16 -8.66 -10.24
C LEU A 158 8.09 -8.12 -9.16
N ILE A 159 8.87 -9.01 -8.51
CA ILE A 159 9.82 -8.64 -7.45
C ILE A 159 10.85 -7.65 -7.99
N PHE A 160 11.46 -7.94 -9.15
CA PHE A 160 12.42 -7.05 -9.79
C PHE A 160 11.82 -5.66 -10.06
N ALA A 161 10.61 -5.61 -10.63
CA ALA A 161 9.92 -4.36 -10.93
C ALA A 161 9.65 -3.53 -9.67
N LEU A 162 9.15 -4.16 -8.61
CA LEU A 162 8.87 -3.48 -7.33
C LEU A 162 10.17 -3.00 -6.66
N LEU A 163 11.26 -3.75 -6.75
CA LEU A 163 12.59 -3.31 -6.27
C LEU A 163 13.06 -2.06 -7.00
N VAL A 164 13.01 -2.04 -8.34
CA VAL A 164 13.42 -0.89 -9.15
C VAL A 164 12.56 0.34 -8.83
N ALA A 165 11.24 0.19 -8.75
CA ALA A 165 10.33 1.28 -8.39
C ALA A 165 10.65 1.84 -6.99
N THR A 166 10.89 0.95 -6.02
CA THR A 166 11.26 1.33 -4.66
C THR A 166 12.59 2.09 -4.62
N ILE A 167 13.62 1.63 -5.35
CA ILE A 167 14.90 2.33 -5.46
C ILE A 167 14.71 3.75 -6.02
N CYS A 168 13.90 3.92 -7.07
CA CYS A 168 13.61 5.23 -7.64
C CYS A 168 12.98 6.18 -6.59
N LEU A 169 12.02 5.70 -5.81
CA LEU A 169 11.36 6.49 -4.77
C LEU A 169 12.29 6.84 -3.61
N LEU A 170 13.03 5.87 -3.09
CA LEU A 170 13.97 6.12 -1.98
C LEU A 170 15.06 7.10 -2.41
N THR A 171 15.62 6.93 -3.61
CA THR A 171 16.61 7.86 -4.16
C THR A 171 16.01 9.27 -4.27
N THR A 172 14.78 9.41 -4.76
CA THR A 172 14.08 10.71 -4.81
C THR A 172 14.01 11.35 -3.43
N ALA A 173 13.50 10.61 -2.44
CA ALA A 173 13.30 11.11 -1.09
C ALA A 173 14.61 11.41 -0.34
N ILE A 174 15.73 10.76 -0.70
CA ILE A 174 17.04 10.96 -0.06
C ILE A 174 17.85 12.04 -0.76
N THR A 175 17.88 12.08 -2.09
CA THR A 175 18.84 12.88 -2.84
C THR A 175 18.27 14.11 -3.52
N LEU A 176 16.96 14.14 -3.81
CA LEU A 176 16.34 15.23 -4.57
C LEU A 176 15.57 16.22 -3.69
N ARG A 177 15.81 16.22 -2.38
CA ARG A 177 15.18 17.20 -1.47
C ARG A 177 15.65 18.61 -1.77
N THR A 178 14.69 19.55 -1.71
CA THR A 178 14.98 20.98 -1.82
C THR A 178 15.90 21.45 -0.68
N PRO A 179 16.71 22.51 -0.90
CA PRO A 179 17.58 23.06 0.14
C PRO A 179 16.87 23.35 1.46
N GLY A 180 17.50 22.95 2.57
CA GLY A 180 16.96 23.12 3.92
C GLY A 180 16.03 22.00 4.41
N MET A 181 15.59 21.11 3.55
CA MET A 181 14.76 19.95 3.93
C MET A 181 15.65 18.77 4.38
N SER A 182 15.93 18.68 5.66
CA SER A 182 16.55 17.52 6.30
C SER A 182 15.54 16.37 6.46
N LEU A 183 16.00 15.15 6.77
CA LEU A 183 15.12 13.97 6.89
C LEU A 183 14.11 14.08 8.03
N ASP A 184 14.41 14.83 9.07
CA ASP A 184 13.48 15.13 10.16
C ASP A 184 12.38 16.15 9.78
N ARG A 185 12.57 16.86 8.64
CA ARG A 185 11.62 17.87 8.12
C ARG A 185 10.77 17.36 6.95
N VAL A 186 11.07 16.17 6.39
CA VAL A 186 10.23 15.63 5.31
C VAL A 186 8.81 15.34 5.81
N PRO A 187 7.77 15.50 4.98
CA PRO A 187 6.40 15.13 5.34
C PRO A 187 6.28 13.68 5.80
N ALA A 188 5.26 13.38 6.60
CA ALA A 188 5.11 12.05 7.21
C ALA A 188 4.92 10.94 6.16
N THR A 189 4.24 11.22 5.05
CA THR A 189 4.11 10.25 3.93
C THR A 189 5.46 9.93 3.31
N THR A 190 6.31 10.94 3.07
CA THR A 190 7.68 10.71 2.56
C THR A 190 8.51 9.89 3.54
N TRP A 191 8.45 10.19 4.84
CA TRP A 191 9.13 9.41 5.88
C TRP A 191 8.65 7.97 5.93
N ALA A 192 7.35 7.74 5.94
CA ALA A 192 6.77 6.38 5.95
C ALA A 192 7.11 5.62 4.66
N THR A 193 7.19 6.30 3.51
CA THR A 193 7.65 5.71 2.25
C THR A 193 9.12 5.32 2.32
N LEU A 194 9.98 6.11 2.96
CA LEU A 194 11.38 5.76 3.21
C LEU A 194 11.50 4.51 4.09
N VAL A 195 10.78 4.47 5.20
CA VAL A 195 10.79 3.31 6.11
C VAL A 195 10.23 2.08 5.42
N GLY A 196 9.04 2.16 4.82
CA GLY A 196 8.39 1.05 4.11
C GLY A 196 9.22 0.54 2.96
N GLY A 197 9.71 1.44 2.10
CA GLY A 197 10.57 1.08 0.98
C GLY A 197 11.89 0.43 1.43
N SER A 198 12.49 0.87 2.54
CA SER A 198 13.67 0.20 3.11
C SER A 198 13.35 -1.23 3.53
N MET A 199 12.20 -1.46 4.17
CA MET A 199 11.75 -2.82 4.51
C MET A 199 11.49 -3.67 3.26
N TRP A 200 10.91 -3.08 2.20
CA TRP A 200 10.70 -3.79 0.92
C TRP A 200 12.01 -4.15 0.23
N LEU A 201 13.02 -3.25 0.24
CA LEU A 201 14.36 -3.56 -0.30
C LEU A 201 15.07 -4.69 0.45
N LEU A 202 14.76 -4.89 1.73
CA LEU A 202 15.29 -6.00 2.51
C LEU A 202 14.49 -7.30 2.30
N THR A 203 13.16 -7.20 2.17
CA THR A 203 12.24 -8.35 2.05
C THR A 203 12.22 -8.96 0.66
N LEU A 204 12.10 -8.13 -0.38
CA LEU A 204 11.89 -8.62 -1.75
C LEU A 204 13.07 -9.45 -2.29
N PRO A 205 14.35 -9.15 -2.01
CA PRO A 205 15.45 -10.04 -2.40
C PRO A 205 15.41 -11.41 -1.71
N VAL A 206 14.96 -11.48 -0.46
CA VAL A 206 14.76 -12.77 0.24
C VAL A 206 13.66 -13.57 -0.44
N LEU A 207 12.56 -12.93 -0.81
CA LEU A 207 11.49 -13.58 -1.58
C LEU A 207 12.00 -14.05 -2.95
N ALA A 208 12.80 -13.24 -3.65
CA ALA A 208 13.39 -13.64 -4.92
C ALA A 208 14.28 -14.89 -4.77
N ALA A 209 15.11 -14.93 -3.72
CA ALA A 209 15.93 -16.11 -3.43
C ALA A 209 15.07 -17.35 -3.19
N ASN A 210 13.99 -17.24 -2.41
CA ASN A 210 13.07 -18.36 -2.19
C ASN A 210 12.40 -18.83 -3.48
N VAL A 211 11.93 -17.90 -4.33
CA VAL A 211 11.34 -18.25 -5.63
C VAL A 211 12.35 -18.96 -6.54
N VAL A 212 13.62 -18.55 -6.53
CA VAL A 212 14.70 -19.24 -7.29
C VAL A 212 14.93 -20.64 -6.73
N LEU A 213 14.96 -20.82 -5.41
CA LEU A 213 15.12 -22.15 -4.81
C LEU A 213 13.93 -23.07 -5.16
N VAL A 214 12.70 -22.57 -5.06
CA VAL A 214 11.50 -23.30 -5.49
C VAL A 214 11.57 -23.68 -6.97
N TYR A 215 12.05 -22.79 -7.85
CA TYR A 215 12.23 -23.09 -9.26
C TYR A 215 13.25 -24.21 -9.51
N ILE A 216 14.38 -24.17 -8.80
CA ILE A 216 15.43 -25.19 -8.93
C ILE A 216 14.91 -26.57 -8.49
N ASP A 217 14.23 -26.64 -7.34
CA ASP A 217 13.64 -27.88 -6.84
C ASP A 217 12.57 -28.42 -7.79
N HIS A 218 11.68 -27.55 -8.25
CA HIS A 218 10.60 -27.93 -9.16
C HIS A 218 11.12 -28.45 -10.51
N ARG A 219 12.13 -27.77 -11.06
CA ARG A 219 12.62 -28.08 -12.41
C ARG A 219 13.63 -29.21 -12.48
N TYR A 220 14.50 -29.34 -11.48
CA TYR A 220 15.64 -30.25 -11.55
C TYR A 220 15.54 -31.45 -10.60
N GLY A 221 14.47 -31.55 -9.78
CA GLY A 221 14.19 -32.72 -8.95
C GLY A 221 15.32 -33.07 -7.98
N GLY A 222 16.10 -32.08 -7.53
CA GLY A 222 17.17 -32.27 -6.55
C GLY A 222 16.60 -32.81 -5.23
N PRO A 223 17.42 -33.48 -4.39
CA PRO A 223 17.02 -33.72 -3.03
C PRO A 223 16.79 -32.36 -2.39
N SER A 224 15.53 -32.03 -2.11
CA SER A 224 15.21 -30.74 -1.49
C SER A 224 15.84 -30.74 -0.10
N GLU A 225 16.98 -30.07 0.05
CA GLU A 225 17.58 -29.82 1.35
C GLU A 225 16.61 -29.06 2.26
N PHE A 226 15.58 -28.46 1.68
CA PHE A 226 14.55 -27.65 2.33
C PHE A 226 13.18 -28.34 2.39
N GLY A 227 13.01 -29.62 2.00
CA GLY A 227 11.73 -30.32 2.03
C GLY A 227 10.66 -29.77 1.10
N LEU A 228 11.05 -29.19 -0.07
CA LEU A 228 10.21 -28.32 -0.90
C LEU A 228 9.34 -29.04 -1.91
N ALA A 229 9.64 -30.28 -2.25
CA ALA A 229 8.98 -30.99 -3.35
C ALA A 229 7.44 -31.00 -3.22
N ASP A 230 6.92 -31.07 -1.99
CA ASP A 230 5.49 -31.19 -1.70
C ASP A 230 4.85 -29.91 -1.15
N ASN A 231 5.61 -28.83 -0.88
CA ASN A 231 5.07 -27.62 -0.24
C ASN A 231 5.74 -26.31 -0.69
N GLN A 232 5.67 -26.03 -1.99
CA GLN A 232 6.21 -24.79 -2.58
C GLN A 232 5.62 -23.53 -1.95
N TRP A 233 4.33 -23.57 -1.59
CA TRP A 233 3.63 -22.45 -0.95
C TRP A 233 4.23 -22.08 0.40
N ALA A 234 4.65 -23.05 1.21
CA ALA A 234 5.24 -22.77 2.51
C ALA A 234 6.48 -21.88 2.41
N GLN A 235 7.26 -22.00 1.31
CA GLN A 235 8.47 -21.21 1.09
C GLN A 235 8.21 -19.73 0.80
N VAL A 236 7.03 -19.38 0.33
CA VAL A 236 6.66 -18.00 -0.03
C VAL A 236 5.54 -17.44 0.86
N SER A 237 4.82 -18.30 1.60
CA SER A 237 3.67 -17.90 2.43
C SER A 237 4.03 -16.96 3.58
N TRP A 238 5.29 -16.96 4.05
CA TRP A 238 5.78 -16.02 5.06
C TRP A 238 5.61 -14.55 4.64
N LEU A 239 5.62 -14.27 3.33
CA LEU A 239 5.39 -12.93 2.79
C LEU A 239 4.05 -12.35 3.25
N VAL A 240 3.02 -13.20 3.28
CA VAL A 240 1.65 -12.82 3.64
C VAL A 240 1.33 -13.10 5.12
N GLY A 241 2.28 -13.71 5.82
CA GLY A 241 2.21 -13.97 7.26
C GLY A 241 2.71 -12.79 8.09
N GLN A 242 2.39 -12.80 9.37
CA GLN A 242 2.92 -11.81 10.30
C GLN A 242 4.31 -12.20 10.82
N PRO A 243 5.15 -11.26 11.26
CA PRO A 243 4.92 -9.81 11.23
C PRO A 243 5.13 -9.17 9.86
N GLN A 244 5.62 -9.92 8.87
CA GLN A 244 6.06 -9.41 7.56
C GLN A 244 4.96 -8.67 6.80
N ILE A 245 3.71 -9.11 6.87
CA ILE A 245 2.58 -8.49 6.16
C ILE A 245 2.40 -7.01 6.51
N TYR A 246 2.74 -6.60 7.72
CA TYR A 246 2.63 -5.21 8.16
C TYR A 246 3.61 -4.28 7.43
N ALA A 247 4.76 -4.79 6.95
CA ALA A 247 5.73 -3.98 6.22
C ALA A 247 5.15 -3.38 4.93
N PHE A 248 4.11 -4.00 4.37
CA PHE A 248 3.49 -3.54 3.14
C PHE A 248 2.50 -2.38 3.34
N VAL A 249 2.08 -2.10 4.57
CA VAL A 249 1.15 -1.01 4.88
C VAL A 249 1.83 0.18 5.60
N ILE A 250 3.15 0.16 5.78
CA ILE A 250 3.88 1.25 6.45
C ILE A 250 3.61 2.63 5.82
N PRO A 251 3.59 2.81 4.48
CA PRO A 251 3.32 4.12 3.89
C PRO A 251 1.97 4.72 4.31
N VAL A 252 0.99 3.87 4.63
CA VAL A 252 -0.32 4.32 5.13
C VAL A 252 -0.16 5.19 6.38
N LEU A 253 0.72 4.83 7.32
CA LEU A 253 0.90 5.55 8.59
C LEU A 253 1.28 7.03 8.36
N GLY A 254 2.11 7.29 7.35
CA GLY A 254 2.45 8.64 6.93
C GLY A 254 1.28 9.36 6.27
N MET A 255 0.56 8.68 5.36
CA MET A 255 -0.62 9.24 4.68
C MET A 255 -1.69 9.67 5.69
N LEU A 256 -1.98 8.83 6.70
CA LEU A 256 -2.92 9.18 7.76
C LEU A 256 -2.48 10.43 8.53
N THR A 257 -1.18 10.54 8.81
CA THR A 257 -0.61 11.68 9.52
C THR A 257 -0.83 12.98 8.72
N ASP A 258 -0.46 12.99 7.42
CA ASP A 258 -0.60 14.17 6.57
C ASP A 258 -2.08 14.55 6.36
N VAL A 259 -2.99 13.56 6.25
CA VAL A 259 -4.44 13.80 6.18
C VAL A 259 -4.95 14.46 7.46
N PHE A 260 -4.59 13.95 8.64
CA PHE A 260 -5.07 14.47 9.92
C PHE A 260 -4.55 15.88 10.22
N THR A 261 -3.29 16.17 9.91
CA THR A 261 -2.69 17.48 10.13
C THR A 261 -3.27 18.53 9.20
N THR A 262 -3.24 18.28 7.90
CA THR A 262 -3.71 19.26 6.91
C THR A 262 -5.20 19.49 7.02
N LEU A 263 -6.03 18.44 7.03
CA LEU A 263 -7.48 18.62 7.12
C LEU A 263 -7.95 19.04 8.53
N GLY A 264 -7.13 18.81 9.56
CA GLY A 264 -7.33 19.35 10.88
C GLY A 264 -6.95 20.83 11.01
N GLY A 265 -6.17 21.36 10.07
CA GLY A 265 -5.64 22.73 10.11
C GLY A 265 -4.70 22.96 11.31
N VAL A 266 -3.96 21.93 11.72
CA VAL A 266 -3.14 21.95 12.95
C VAL A 266 -1.75 21.38 12.69
N ARG A 267 -0.75 21.88 13.41
CA ARG A 267 0.60 21.30 13.41
C ARG A 267 0.59 19.90 14.02
N GLN A 268 1.45 19.02 13.50
CA GLN A 268 1.64 17.69 14.06
C GLN A 268 2.13 17.75 15.50
N ALA A 269 1.31 17.31 16.44
CA ALA A 269 1.72 17.18 17.84
C ALA A 269 2.72 16.03 17.98
N ASN A 270 3.76 16.23 18.78
CA ASN A 270 4.75 15.19 19.10
C ASN A 270 5.36 14.53 17.85
N ARG A 271 5.72 15.30 16.84
CA ARG A 271 6.27 14.84 15.57
C ARG A 271 7.37 13.78 15.73
N GLY A 272 8.29 13.96 16.69
CA GLY A 272 9.35 12.98 16.96
C GLY A 272 8.81 11.60 17.32
N PHE A 273 7.69 11.53 18.06
CA PHE A 273 7.03 10.25 18.37
C PHE A 273 6.36 9.62 17.14
N VAL A 274 5.84 10.44 16.22
CA VAL A 274 5.29 9.93 14.95
C VAL A 274 6.39 9.32 14.09
N LEU A 275 7.49 10.03 13.88
CA LEU A 275 8.63 9.53 13.08
C LEU A 275 9.24 8.27 13.72
N PHE A 276 9.42 8.27 15.04
CA PHE A 276 9.89 7.09 15.79
C PHE A 276 8.90 5.92 15.71
N GLY A 277 7.59 6.18 15.88
CA GLY A 277 6.55 5.17 15.82
C GLY A 277 6.50 4.47 14.45
N ILE A 278 6.58 5.25 13.36
CA ILE A 278 6.64 4.69 11.99
C ILE A 278 7.93 3.86 11.82
N GLY A 279 9.08 4.34 12.29
CA GLY A 279 10.35 3.62 12.23
C GLY A 279 10.31 2.32 13.03
N ALA A 280 9.83 2.37 14.27
CA ALA A 280 9.70 1.20 15.15
C ALA A 280 8.71 0.16 14.58
N PHE A 281 7.57 0.61 14.04
CA PHE A 281 6.64 -0.26 13.33
C PHE A 281 7.32 -0.95 12.14
N GLY A 282 8.12 -0.21 11.36
CA GLY A 282 8.89 -0.76 10.24
C GLY A 282 9.85 -1.87 10.70
N VAL A 283 10.68 -1.61 11.70
CA VAL A 283 11.65 -2.60 12.21
C VAL A 283 10.94 -3.84 12.76
N LEU A 284 9.86 -3.68 13.52
CA LEU A 284 9.11 -4.80 14.09
C LEU A 284 8.28 -5.57 13.05
N SER A 285 7.99 -4.98 11.88
CA SER A 285 7.31 -5.66 10.77
C SER A 285 8.26 -6.44 9.85
N PHE A 286 9.58 -6.26 9.96
CA PHE A 286 10.54 -6.99 9.14
C PHE A 286 10.73 -8.41 9.66
N GLY A 287 9.93 -9.34 9.15
CA GLY A 287 9.85 -10.71 9.64
C GLY A 287 10.41 -11.77 8.69
N ALA A 288 11.09 -11.38 7.61
CA ALA A 288 11.56 -12.32 6.59
C ALA A 288 12.44 -13.45 7.15
N TYR A 289 13.30 -13.13 8.11
CA TYR A 289 14.20 -14.09 8.75
C TYR A 289 13.69 -14.64 10.09
N ALA A 290 12.62 -14.06 10.64
CA ALA A 290 12.09 -14.44 11.96
C ALA A 290 10.92 -15.45 11.85
N GLN A 291 10.73 -16.09 10.70
CA GLN A 291 9.61 -16.99 10.48
C GLN A 291 9.84 -18.36 11.14
N PRO A 292 8.84 -18.88 11.88
CA PRO A 292 8.95 -20.18 12.54
C PRO A 292 9.20 -21.35 11.58
N PHE A 293 8.88 -21.17 10.32
CA PHE A 293 9.11 -22.17 9.28
C PHE A 293 10.60 -22.43 9.04
N PHE A 294 11.42 -21.37 9.05
CA PHE A 294 12.87 -21.52 8.87
C PHE A 294 13.57 -22.01 10.14
N TYR A 295 12.97 -21.74 11.31
CA TYR A 295 13.54 -22.01 12.62
C TYR A 295 12.48 -22.65 13.53
N PRO A 296 12.30 -23.97 13.49
CA PRO A 296 11.25 -24.64 14.25
C PRO A 296 11.52 -24.68 15.77
N GLU A 297 12.73 -24.36 16.23
CA GLU A 297 13.10 -24.39 17.63
C GLU A 297 12.46 -23.25 18.43
N VAL A 298 12.20 -23.49 19.73
CA VAL A 298 11.48 -22.54 20.58
C VAL A 298 12.22 -21.21 20.73
N ALA A 299 13.56 -21.22 20.78
CA ALA A 299 14.37 -20.01 20.91
C ALA A 299 14.17 -19.07 19.70
N ASP A 300 14.13 -19.64 18.50
CA ASP A 300 13.96 -18.86 17.25
C ASP A 300 12.54 -18.33 17.10
N GLN A 301 11.55 -19.07 17.61
CA GLN A 301 10.15 -18.59 17.67
C GLN A 301 9.96 -17.41 18.63
N ALA A 302 10.82 -17.22 19.63
CA ALA A 302 10.74 -16.11 20.56
C ALA A 302 10.93 -14.74 19.86
N LEU A 303 11.84 -14.66 18.88
CA LEU A 303 12.03 -13.44 18.10
C LEU A 303 10.76 -13.09 17.30
N TRP A 304 10.21 -14.06 16.57
CA TRP A 304 8.97 -13.89 15.81
C TRP A 304 7.77 -13.49 16.68
N ALA A 305 7.58 -14.18 17.81
CA ALA A 305 6.53 -13.87 18.78
C ALA A 305 6.74 -12.49 19.42
N GLY A 306 7.98 -12.17 19.78
CA GLY A 306 8.35 -10.87 20.35
C GLY A 306 8.07 -9.72 19.40
N MET A 307 8.46 -9.81 18.13
CA MET A 307 8.18 -8.79 17.12
C MET A 307 6.67 -8.62 16.92
N SER A 308 5.93 -9.71 16.82
CA SER A 308 4.47 -9.71 16.63
C SER A 308 3.69 -9.14 17.83
N LEU A 309 4.20 -9.27 19.05
CA LEU A 309 3.62 -8.65 20.25
C LEU A 309 4.01 -7.18 20.39
N LEU A 310 5.29 -6.87 20.20
CA LEU A 310 5.82 -5.52 20.42
C LEU A 310 5.32 -4.52 19.39
N ILE A 311 4.87 -4.96 18.20
CA ILE A 311 4.33 -4.07 17.16
C ILE A 311 3.07 -3.30 17.61
N VAL A 312 2.39 -3.78 18.65
CA VAL A 312 1.26 -3.07 19.28
C VAL A 312 1.71 -1.71 19.83
N LEU A 313 2.93 -1.62 20.39
CA LEU A 313 3.42 -0.40 21.05
C LEU A 313 3.56 0.79 20.10
N PRO A 314 4.25 0.68 18.93
CA PRO A 314 4.32 1.79 17.99
C PRO A 314 2.95 2.16 17.42
N VAL A 315 2.01 1.22 17.26
CA VAL A 315 0.65 1.55 16.81
C VAL A 315 -0.07 2.37 17.86
N LEU A 316 -0.02 2.00 19.13
CA LEU A 316 -0.61 2.77 20.22
C LEU A 316 0.05 4.16 20.36
N LEU A 317 1.37 4.24 20.17
CA LEU A 317 2.10 5.52 20.17
C LEU A 317 1.59 6.45 19.05
N LEU A 318 1.41 5.91 17.83
CA LEU A 318 0.89 6.66 16.69
C LEU A 318 -0.56 7.11 16.92
N VAL A 319 -1.43 6.22 17.39
CA VAL A 319 -2.82 6.56 17.74
C VAL A 319 -2.86 7.66 18.80
N GLY A 320 -2.02 7.57 19.84
CA GLY A 320 -1.89 8.61 20.86
C GLY A 320 -1.42 9.95 20.28
N ALA A 321 -0.44 9.94 19.36
CA ALA A 321 0.05 11.15 18.71
C ALA A 321 -1.01 11.77 17.78
N TRP A 322 -1.76 10.96 17.02
CA TRP A 322 -2.87 11.45 16.19
C TRP A 322 -4.02 12.01 17.05
N ALA A 323 -4.37 11.34 18.14
CA ALA A 323 -5.38 11.85 19.08
C ALA A 323 -4.94 13.18 19.72
N ALA A 324 -3.65 13.31 20.07
CA ALA A 324 -3.10 14.56 20.58
C ALA A 324 -3.13 15.69 19.53
N THR A 325 -2.83 15.35 18.26
CA THR A 325 -2.90 16.29 17.12
C THR A 325 -4.33 16.79 16.90
N LEU A 326 -5.30 15.87 16.92
CA LEU A 326 -6.71 16.18 16.68
C LEU A 326 -7.42 16.82 17.89
N LYS A 327 -6.78 16.84 19.06
CA LYS A 327 -7.35 17.48 20.26
C LYS A 327 -7.42 19.00 20.08
N GLY A 328 -8.52 19.52 19.69
CA GLY A 328 -8.73 20.95 19.40
C GLY A 328 -8.82 21.26 17.91
N ALA A 329 -8.48 20.33 17.05
CA ALA A 329 -8.76 20.40 15.63
C ALA A 329 -10.26 20.11 15.36
N ARG A 330 -10.76 20.63 14.25
CA ARG A 330 -12.12 20.35 13.76
C ARG A 330 -12.03 19.87 12.31
N PRO A 331 -11.52 18.64 12.07
CA PRO A 331 -11.40 18.13 10.72
C PRO A 331 -12.79 18.07 10.06
N PRO A 332 -12.90 18.50 8.80
CA PRO A 332 -14.15 18.45 8.08
C PRO A 332 -14.61 17.00 7.87
N ALA A 333 -15.93 16.78 7.82
CA ALA A 333 -16.51 15.47 7.54
C ALA A 333 -16.31 15.06 6.07
N LYS A 334 -15.04 14.96 5.61
CA LYS A 334 -14.62 14.57 4.26
C LYS A 334 -14.28 13.10 4.20
N ALA A 335 -14.47 12.50 3.01
CA ALA A 335 -14.17 11.09 2.76
C ALA A 335 -12.72 10.73 3.09
N ALA A 336 -11.75 11.62 2.83
CA ALA A 336 -10.36 11.41 3.18
C ALA A 336 -10.14 11.17 4.69
N VAL A 337 -10.76 12.01 5.55
CA VAL A 337 -10.70 11.86 7.01
C VAL A 337 -11.42 10.58 7.46
N GLY A 338 -12.58 10.29 6.86
CA GLY A 338 -13.32 9.06 7.14
C GLY A 338 -12.51 7.81 6.80
N ALA A 339 -11.88 7.77 5.62
CA ALA A 339 -11.03 6.66 5.18
C ALA A 339 -9.80 6.51 6.12
N ALA A 340 -9.20 7.62 6.54
CA ALA A 340 -8.11 7.60 7.51
C ALA A 340 -8.55 7.00 8.86
N GLY A 341 -9.73 7.38 9.38
CA GLY A 341 -10.29 6.80 10.59
C GLY A 341 -10.58 5.30 10.47
N VAL A 342 -11.12 4.87 9.32
CA VAL A 342 -11.34 3.45 9.01
C VAL A 342 -10.01 2.69 8.96
N ALA A 343 -8.98 3.24 8.34
CA ALA A 343 -7.66 2.62 8.29
C ALA A 343 -7.06 2.43 9.69
N VAL A 344 -7.21 3.42 10.59
CA VAL A 344 -6.78 3.30 12.01
C VAL A 344 -7.52 2.17 12.71
N LEU A 345 -8.85 2.09 12.54
CA LEU A 345 -9.65 1.04 13.17
C LEU A 345 -9.24 -0.35 12.69
N LEU A 346 -9.13 -0.54 11.36
CA LEU A 346 -8.74 -1.83 10.76
C LEU A 346 -7.31 -2.22 11.16
N LEU A 347 -6.38 -1.25 11.25
CA LEU A 347 -5.02 -1.49 11.73
C LEU A 347 -5.00 -1.97 13.19
N LEU A 348 -5.78 -1.33 14.06
CA LEU A 348 -5.91 -1.76 15.47
C LEU A 348 -6.44 -3.17 15.56
N LEU A 349 -7.49 -3.51 14.82
CA LEU A 349 -8.04 -4.88 14.78
C LEU A 349 -7.01 -5.88 14.24
N ALA A 350 -6.29 -5.54 13.18
CA ALA A 350 -5.26 -6.39 12.58
C ALA A 350 -4.10 -6.67 13.54
N VAL A 351 -3.62 -5.63 14.25
CA VAL A 351 -2.48 -5.75 15.17
C VAL A 351 -2.88 -6.49 16.45
N VAL A 352 -4.10 -6.28 16.96
CA VAL A 352 -4.65 -7.06 18.08
C VAL A 352 -4.79 -8.53 17.68
N ALA A 353 -5.35 -8.83 16.51
CA ALA A 353 -5.43 -10.19 15.99
C ALA A 353 -4.03 -10.82 15.87
N GLY A 354 -3.06 -10.07 15.33
CA GLY A 354 -1.68 -10.52 15.23
C GLY A 354 -1.02 -10.82 16.60
N ALA A 355 -1.28 -9.99 17.59
CA ALA A 355 -0.81 -10.25 18.95
C ALA A 355 -1.44 -11.52 19.56
N LEU A 356 -2.74 -11.72 19.36
CA LEU A 356 -3.43 -12.95 19.82
C LEU A 356 -2.90 -14.21 19.13
N TYR A 357 -2.56 -14.11 17.84
CA TYR A 357 -2.07 -15.23 17.03
C TYR A 357 -0.80 -15.88 17.57
N VAL A 358 0.07 -15.12 18.22
CA VAL A 358 1.36 -15.62 18.74
C VAL A 358 1.30 -16.10 20.19
N ILE A 359 0.17 -15.92 20.87
CA ILE A 359 -0.03 -16.39 22.26
C ILE A 359 -0.19 -17.91 22.24
N THR A 360 0.87 -18.63 22.66
CA THR A 360 0.94 -20.09 22.57
C THR A 360 -0.26 -20.82 23.20
N PRO A 361 -0.79 -20.47 24.38
CA PRO A 361 -1.94 -21.14 24.97
C PRO A 361 -3.22 -21.06 24.15
N LEU A 362 -3.33 -20.10 23.23
CA LEU A 362 -4.50 -19.97 22.36
C LEU A 362 -4.43 -20.89 21.14
N GLU A 363 -3.24 -21.41 20.78
CA GLU A 363 -2.95 -22.31 19.64
C GLU A 363 -3.53 -21.83 18.28
N LEU A 364 -3.79 -20.53 18.13
CA LEU A 364 -4.38 -19.93 16.92
C LEU A 364 -3.48 -20.06 15.70
N ARG A 365 -2.19 -20.33 15.89
CA ARG A 365 -1.20 -20.56 14.81
C ARG A 365 -1.56 -21.74 13.90
N GLN A 366 -2.32 -22.70 14.40
CA GLN A 366 -2.78 -23.87 13.65
C GLN A 366 -4.05 -23.57 12.83
N SER A 367 -4.69 -22.42 13.05
CA SER A 367 -5.92 -22.03 12.37
C SER A 367 -5.64 -21.22 11.12
N GLY A 368 -5.86 -21.83 9.95
CA GLY A 368 -5.84 -21.14 8.66
C GLY A 368 -6.90 -20.03 8.56
N ALA A 369 -8.06 -20.24 9.17
CA ALA A 369 -9.14 -19.23 9.21
C ALA A 369 -8.71 -17.97 9.97
N PHE A 370 -8.06 -18.14 11.15
CA PHE A 370 -7.57 -16.99 11.92
C PHE A 370 -6.52 -16.18 11.15
N ALA A 371 -5.55 -16.88 10.53
CA ALA A 371 -4.54 -16.24 9.68
C ALA A 371 -5.18 -15.54 8.48
N ALA A 372 -6.24 -16.12 7.90
CA ALA A 372 -7.00 -15.51 6.81
C ALA A 372 -7.71 -14.21 7.24
N GLY A 373 -8.33 -14.22 8.41
CA GLY A 373 -9.01 -13.05 8.95
C GLY A 373 -8.04 -11.91 9.25
N GLN A 374 -6.90 -12.21 9.87
CA GLN A 374 -5.86 -11.23 10.16
C GLN A 374 -5.29 -10.63 8.86
N PHE A 375 -5.00 -11.45 7.86
CA PHE A 375 -4.55 -11.01 6.54
C PHE A 375 -5.56 -10.05 5.89
N ALA A 376 -6.86 -10.40 5.90
CA ALA A 376 -7.91 -9.57 5.33
C ALA A 376 -7.96 -8.18 5.99
N LEU A 377 -7.82 -8.09 7.31
CA LEU A 377 -7.78 -6.83 8.04
C LEU A 377 -6.56 -5.97 7.67
N VAL A 378 -5.37 -6.57 7.50
CA VAL A 378 -4.16 -5.82 7.09
C VAL A 378 -4.31 -5.28 5.67
N VAL A 379 -4.78 -6.11 4.73
CA VAL A 379 -5.02 -5.68 3.35
C VAL A 379 -6.07 -4.57 3.29
N ALA A 380 -7.17 -4.73 4.04
CA ALA A 380 -8.20 -3.70 4.15
C ALA A 380 -7.66 -2.39 4.77
N THR A 381 -6.72 -2.47 5.72
CA THR A 381 -6.00 -1.30 6.25
C THR A 381 -5.21 -0.59 5.14
N GLY A 382 -4.47 -1.35 4.33
CA GLY A 382 -3.71 -0.83 3.19
C GLY A 382 -4.59 -0.11 2.18
N LEU A 383 -5.75 -0.71 1.85
CA LEU A 383 -6.72 -0.12 0.94
C LEU A 383 -7.42 1.11 1.52
N ALA A 384 -7.87 1.07 2.77
CA ALA A 384 -8.49 2.21 3.43
C ALA A 384 -7.53 3.41 3.52
N GLY A 385 -6.25 3.15 3.88
CA GLY A 385 -5.22 4.19 3.92
C GLY A 385 -4.86 4.72 2.53
N GLY A 386 -4.76 3.82 1.53
CA GLY A 386 -4.61 4.22 0.12
C GLY A 386 -5.77 5.09 -0.35
N MET A 387 -7.03 4.75 -0.01
CA MET A 387 -8.22 5.57 -0.32
C MET A 387 -8.17 6.93 0.39
N ALA A 388 -7.70 6.98 1.65
CA ALA A 388 -7.49 8.26 2.35
C ALA A 388 -6.53 9.15 1.55
N GLY A 389 -5.39 8.61 1.10
CA GLY A 389 -4.44 9.30 0.21
C GLY A 389 -5.06 9.70 -1.12
N LEU A 390 -5.78 8.80 -1.80
CA LEU A 390 -6.41 9.08 -3.09
C LEU A 390 -7.42 10.24 -3.01
N TYR A 391 -8.24 10.29 -1.97
CA TYR A 391 -9.21 11.37 -1.78
C TYR A 391 -8.54 12.67 -1.34
N TYR A 392 -7.51 12.57 -0.51
CA TYR A 392 -6.74 13.73 -0.06
C TYR A 392 -5.97 14.38 -1.22
N TRP A 393 -5.24 13.61 -2.02
CA TRP A 393 -4.50 14.12 -3.17
C TRP A 393 -5.27 14.07 -4.50
N SER A 394 -6.60 13.87 -4.48
CA SER A 394 -7.41 13.87 -5.71
C SER A 394 -7.24 15.14 -6.58
N PRO A 395 -7.04 16.37 -6.01
CA PRO A 395 -6.72 17.54 -6.81
C PRO A 395 -5.39 17.41 -7.56
N LYS A 396 -4.36 16.86 -6.93
CA LYS A 396 -3.05 16.62 -7.58
C LYS A 396 -3.12 15.48 -8.60
N LEU A 397 -3.96 14.49 -8.34
CA LEU A 397 -4.16 13.35 -9.21
C LEU A 397 -4.92 13.72 -10.50
N ARG A 398 -5.97 14.55 -10.42
CA ARG A 398 -6.92 14.78 -11.51
C ARG A 398 -7.30 16.24 -11.75
N GLY A 399 -6.77 17.18 -10.96
CA GLY A 399 -7.15 18.59 -11.02
C GLY A 399 -8.56 18.89 -10.49
N ARG A 400 -9.20 17.93 -9.82
CA ARG A 400 -10.54 18.06 -9.23
C ARG A 400 -10.66 17.20 -7.99
N PHE A 401 -11.56 17.58 -7.08
CA PHE A 401 -11.92 16.74 -5.95
C PHE A 401 -12.67 15.49 -6.42
N ALA A 402 -12.43 14.36 -5.76
CA ALA A 402 -13.25 13.16 -5.94
C ALA A 402 -14.72 13.46 -5.60
N ASN A 403 -15.65 12.75 -6.23
CA ASN A 403 -17.07 12.85 -5.89
C ASN A 403 -17.28 12.43 -4.43
N GLU A 404 -17.58 13.40 -3.57
CA GLU A 404 -17.62 13.22 -2.12
C GLU A 404 -18.69 12.21 -1.67
N GLY A 405 -19.84 12.15 -2.37
CA GLY A 405 -20.90 11.18 -2.07
C GLY A 405 -20.47 9.74 -2.31
N LEU A 406 -19.90 9.46 -3.50
CA LEU A 406 -19.36 8.14 -3.83
C LEU A 406 -18.14 7.80 -2.97
N ALA A 407 -17.27 8.78 -2.69
CA ALA A 407 -16.13 8.59 -1.82
C ALA A 407 -16.55 8.18 -0.39
N LYS A 408 -17.55 8.82 0.20
CA LYS A 408 -18.11 8.41 1.50
C LYS A 408 -18.74 7.03 1.45
N LEU A 409 -19.48 6.72 0.37
CA LEU A 409 -20.07 5.39 0.19
C LEU A 409 -18.97 4.31 0.13
N SER A 410 -17.89 4.55 -0.61
CA SER A 410 -16.77 3.59 -0.68
C SER A 410 -16.05 3.42 0.67
N VAL A 411 -15.93 4.50 1.47
CA VAL A 411 -15.37 4.42 2.83
C VAL A 411 -16.22 3.55 3.74
N LEU A 412 -17.55 3.69 3.68
CA LEU A 412 -18.47 2.82 4.43
C LEU A 412 -18.39 1.37 3.94
N ALA A 413 -18.26 1.18 2.62
CA ALA A 413 -18.10 -0.15 2.03
C ALA A 413 -16.78 -0.83 2.44
N VAL A 414 -15.66 -0.09 2.52
CA VAL A 414 -14.38 -0.63 3.02
C VAL A 414 -14.45 -0.94 4.52
N LEU A 415 -15.11 -0.10 5.31
CA LEU A 415 -15.33 -0.40 6.74
C LEU A 415 -16.12 -1.69 6.90
N GLY A 416 -17.29 -1.79 6.25
CA GLY A 416 -18.12 -2.99 6.29
C GLY A 416 -17.40 -4.20 5.67
N GLY A 417 -16.85 -4.04 4.48
CA GLY A 417 -16.16 -5.11 3.76
C GLY A 417 -14.95 -5.66 4.52
N GLY A 418 -14.06 -4.79 5.00
CA GLY A 418 -12.88 -5.20 5.76
C GLY A 418 -13.21 -5.89 7.08
N THR A 419 -14.19 -5.36 7.82
CA THR A 419 -14.63 -5.99 9.08
C THR A 419 -15.35 -7.31 8.84
N LEU A 420 -16.24 -7.39 7.85
CA LEU A 420 -16.98 -8.63 7.53
C LEU A 420 -16.08 -9.69 6.87
N ALA A 421 -15.04 -9.30 6.11
CA ALA A 421 -14.09 -10.24 5.56
C ALA A 421 -13.11 -10.79 6.61
N GLY A 422 -12.80 -10.01 7.66
CA GLY A 422 -11.79 -10.38 8.65
C GLY A 422 -12.37 -10.97 9.93
N LEU A 423 -13.29 -10.27 10.62
CA LEU A 423 -13.72 -10.65 11.97
C LEU A 423 -14.40 -12.04 12.03
N PRO A 424 -15.29 -12.43 11.10
CA PRO A 424 -15.88 -13.77 11.14
C PRO A 424 -14.86 -14.89 11.07
N LEU A 425 -13.80 -14.71 10.26
CA LEU A 425 -12.72 -15.68 10.15
C LEU A 425 -11.84 -15.73 11.41
N LEU A 426 -11.67 -14.61 12.12
CA LEU A 426 -11.01 -14.62 13.43
C LEU A 426 -11.87 -15.40 14.45
N VAL A 427 -13.18 -15.18 14.46
CA VAL A 427 -14.12 -15.92 15.32
C VAL A 427 -14.09 -17.41 14.99
N LEU A 428 -14.12 -17.76 13.70
CA LEU A 428 -14.01 -19.15 13.23
C LEU A 428 -12.68 -19.79 13.69
N GLY A 429 -11.58 -19.04 13.67
CA GLY A 429 -10.30 -19.51 14.14
C GLY A 429 -10.29 -19.87 15.64
N PHE A 430 -11.00 -19.10 16.47
CA PHE A 430 -11.24 -19.47 17.87
C PHE A 430 -12.22 -20.63 17.99
N ALA A 431 -13.28 -20.66 17.17
CA ALA A 431 -14.32 -21.69 17.20
C ALA A 431 -13.76 -23.08 16.89
N ASN A 432 -12.86 -23.19 15.94
CA ASN A 432 -12.20 -24.45 15.58
C ASN A 432 -11.42 -25.08 16.75
N ARG A 433 -11.18 -24.30 17.80
CA ARG A 433 -10.54 -24.74 19.04
C ARG A 433 -11.54 -25.23 20.10
N PHE A 434 -12.75 -24.77 20.06
CA PHE A 434 -13.78 -25.04 21.07
C PHE A 434 -14.97 -25.72 20.37
N ASP A 435 -15.20 -26.99 20.62
CA ASP A 435 -16.14 -27.91 19.93
C ASP A 435 -17.61 -27.42 19.76
N GLY A 436 -17.94 -26.24 20.23
CA GLY A 436 -19.34 -25.75 20.22
C GLY A 436 -19.74 -24.85 19.05
N LEU A 437 -18.86 -24.51 18.12
CA LEU A 437 -19.12 -23.54 17.04
C LEU A 437 -18.95 -24.11 15.62
N ALA A 438 -18.72 -25.42 15.48
CA ALA A 438 -18.60 -26.08 14.18
C ALA A 438 -19.84 -25.85 13.31
N ASP A 439 -21.04 -25.84 13.91
CA ASP A 439 -22.31 -25.61 13.21
C ASP A 439 -22.47 -24.18 12.66
N ALA A 440 -21.64 -23.22 13.13
CA ALA A 440 -21.67 -21.83 12.66
C ALA A 440 -20.65 -21.55 11.55
N SER A 441 -19.83 -22.54 11.14
CA SER A 441 -18.74 -22.36 10.16
C SER A 441 -19.23 -21.79 8.84
N ASP A 442 -20.31 -22.37 8.29
CA ASP A 442 -20.87 -21.94 7.01
C ASP A 442 -21.43 -20.53 7.06
N ALA A 443 -22.08 -20.16 8.17
CA ALA A 443 -22.58 -18.80 8.36
C ALA A 443 -21.43 -17.78 8.46
N LEU A 444 -20.36 -18.12 9.19
CA LEU A 444 -19.20 -17.24 9.34
C LEU A 444 -18.43 -17.09 8.01
N ASN A 445 -18.25 -18.19 7.26
CA ASN A 445 -17.68 -18.16 5.92
C ASN A 445 -18.56 -17.33 4.97
N GLY A 446 -19.88 -17.51 5.00
CA GLY A 446 -20.83 -16.73 4.20
C GLY A 446 -20.75 -15.23 4.47
N ILE A 447 -20.60 -14.83 5.74
CA ILE A 447 -20.40 -13.42 6.13
C ILE A 447 -19.05 -12.92 5.60
N ALA A 448 -17.99 -13.72 5.67
CA ALA A 448 -16.67 -13.35 5.15
C ALA A 448 -16.68 -13.18 3.62
N VAL A 449 -17.41 -14.04 2.90
CA VAL A 449 -17.65 -13.92 1.45
C VAL A 449 -18.36 -12.61 1.11
N ALA A 450 -19.43 -12.29 1.85
CA ALA A 450 -20.13 -11.00 1.67
C ALA A 450 -19.19 -9.80 1.94
N GLY A 451 -18.31 -9.91 2.94
CA GLY A 451 -17.29 -8.93 3.22
C GLY A 451 -16.30 -8.75 2.05
N ALA A 452 -15.79 -9.85 1.48
CA ALA A 452 -14.89 -9.82 0.34
C ALA A 452 -15.56 -9.22 -0.91
N ALA A 453 -16.81 -9.58 -1.19
CA ALA A 453 -17.60 -8.99 -2.27
C ALA A 453 -17.82 -7.47 -2.07
N LEU A 454 -18.07 -7.05 -0.83
CA LEU A 454 -18.22 -5.63 -0.48
C LEU A 454 -16.89 -4.86 -0.63
N MET A 455 -15.74 -5.49 -0.39
CA MET A 455 -14.43 -4.90 -0.67
C MET A 455 -14.21 -4.68 -2.18
N ALA A 456 -14.57 -5.64 -3.03
CA ALA A 456 -14.52 -5.47 -4.48
C ALA A 456 -15.43 -4.31 -4.94
N LEU A 457 -16.65 -4.23 -4.40
CA LEU A 457 -17.58 -3.13 -4.67
C LEU A 457 -17.02 -1.79 -4.19
N ALA A 458 -16.38 -1.74 -3.03
CA ALA A 458 -15.75 -0.52 -2.50
C ALA A 458 -14.70 0.04 -3.44
N LEU A 459 -13.86 -0.81 -4.03
CA LEU A 459 -12.86 -0.40 -5.02
C LEU A 459 -13.51 0.10 -6.32
N LEU A 460 -14.57 -0.57 -6.79
CA LEU A 460 -15.32 -0.13 -7.95
C LEU A 460 -15.95 1.27 -7.72
N VAL A 461 -16.56 1.48 -6.55
CA VAL A 461 -17.12 2.78 -6.15
C VAL A 461 -16.02 3.84 -6.00
N THR A 462 -14.82 3.46 -5.50
CA THR A 462 -13.65 4.36 -5.44
C THR A 462 -13.24 4.83 -6.84
N ILE A 463 -13.16 3.92 -7.80
CA ILE A 463 -12.90 4.29 -9.21
C ILE A 463 -13.98 5.23 -9.70
N GLY A 464 -15.26 4.93 -9.44
CA GLY A 464 -16.38 5.80 -9.77
C GLY A 464 -16.26 7.19 -9.16
N ALA A 465 -15.89 7.29 -7.88
CA ALA A 465 -15.69 8.56 -7.18
C ALA A 465 -14.57 9.41 -7.80
N LEU A 466 -13.48 8.76 -8.22
CA LEU A 466 -12.37 9.44 -8.91
C LEU A 466 -12.74 9.84 -10.34
N LEU A 467 -13.48 9.01 -11.09
CA LEU A 467 -13.84 9.29 -12.48
C LEU A 467 -14.92 10.36 -12.62
N THR A 468 -15.88 10.40 -11.71
CA THR A 468 -17.00 11.37 -11.68
C THR A 468 -16.68 12.62 -10.86
N ALA A 469 -15.38 12.92 -10.68
CA ALA A 469 -14.92 14.13 -10.03
C ALA A 469 -15.60 15.37 -10.65
N SER A 470 -16.15 16.24 -9.80
CA SER A 470 -16.92 17.41 -10.20
C SER A 470 -16.46 18.64 -9.44
N GLY A 471 -16.83 19.83 -9.95
CA GLY A 471 -16.50 21.12 -9.37
C GLY A 471 -15.42 21.86 -10.16
N ASP A 472 -15.16 23.11 -9.74
CA ASP A 472 -14.13 23.95 -10.31
C ASP A 472 -12.73 23.39 -10.07
N THR A 473 -11.78 23.76 -10.92
CA THR A 473 -10.37 23.43 -10.70
C THR A 473 -9.93 24.13 -9.41
N PRO A 474 -9.48 23.36 -8.38
CA PRO A 474 -9.06 23.97 -7.14
C PRO A 474 -7.81 24.84 -7.34
N ALA A 475 -7.61 25.79 -6.44
CA ALA A 475 -6.36 26.54 -6.34
C ALA A 475 -5.17 25.61 -6.05
N ASP A 476 -3.96 26.14 -6.05
CA ASP A 476 -2.74 25.35 -5.75
C ASP A 476 -2.89 24.65 -4.40
N ASP A 477 -3.26 25.37 -3.33
CA ASP A 477 -3.73 24.79 -2.08
C ASP A 477 -5.23 24.53 -2.14
N ALA A 478 -5.59 23.35 -2.59
CA ALA A 478 -6.98 22.93 -2.78
C ALA A 478 -7.78 22.86 -1.46
N TRP A 479 -7.11 22.68 -0.31
CA TRP A 479 -7.75 22.57 1.00
C TRP A 479 -7.80 23.89 1.77
N GLY A 480 -6.99 24.88 1.38
CA GLY A 480 -6.83 26.14 2.10
C GLY A 480 -6.12 26.02 3.46
N THR A 481 -5.60 24.84 3.76
CA THR A 481 -4.88 24.50 4.99
C THR A 481 -3.63 23.68 4.70
N GLY A 482 -3.13 23.75 3.46
CA GLY A 482 -1.94 23.05 3.02
C GLY A 482 -0.71 23.45 3.84
N GLN A 483 0.04 22.46 4.29
CA GLN A 483 1.19 22.67 5.17
C GLN A 483 2.51 22.33 4.47
N THR A 484 2.48 21.43 3.51
CA THR A 484 3.62 20.80 2.84
C THR A 484 3.71 21.22 1.37
N LEU A 485 4.90 21.08 0.76
CA LEU A 485 5.23 21.67 -0.54
C LEU A 485 4.34 21.22 -1.70
N GLU A 486 3.72 20.05 -1.65
CA GLU A 486 2.80 19.62 -2.69
C GLU A 486 1.61 20.57 -2.87
N TRP A 487 1.27 21.35 -1.85
CA TRP A 487 0.20 22.35 -1.93
C TRP A 487 0.67 23.72 -2.43
N ALA A 488 1.98 23.89 -2.67
CA ALA A 488 2.55 25.06 -3.32
C ALA A 488 2.64 24.95 -4.85
N THR A 489 2.20 23.84 -5.43
CA THR A 489 2.21 23.61 -6.88
C THR A 489 0.79 23.51 -7.44
N ALA A 490 0.64 23.72 -8.74
CA ALA A 490 -0.65 23.64 -9.43
C ALA A 490 -1.37 22.29 -9.24
N SER A 491 -2.67 22.29 -9.41
CA SER A 491 -3.54 21.12 -9.32
C SER A 491 -4.27 20.86 -10.65
N PRO A 492 -3.82 19.93 -11.54
CA PRO A 492 -2.68 19.01 -11.35
C PRO A 492 -1.31 19.69 -11.49
N PRO A 493 -0.22 19.06 -11.02
CA PRO A 493 1.11 19.62 -11.17
C PRO A 493 1.51 19.84 -12.63
N VAL A 494 2.19 20.96 -12.89
CA VAL A 494 2.74 21.27 -14.21
C VAL A 494 4.07 20.53 -14.43
N PRO A 495 4.53 20.33 -15.67
CA PRO A 495 5.85 19.78 -15.93
C PRO A 495 6.96 20.56 -15.20
N GLY A 496 7.79 19.82 -14.43
CA GLY A 496 8.82 20.40 -13.59
C GLY A 496 8.37 20.77 -12.16
N ASN A 497 7.09 20.62 -11.85
CA ASN A 497 6.44 20.79 -10.54
C ASN A 497 6.53 22.19 -9.94
N PHE A 498 7.73 22.75 -9.82
CA PHE A 498 8.00 24.00 -9.11
C PHE A 498 8.82 24.97 -9.96
N GLY A 499 8.61 26.27 -9.76
CA GLY A 499 9.57 27.29 -10.11
C GLY A 499 10.69 27.38 -9.06
N GLU A 500 11.11 28.57 -8.68
CA GLU A 500 12.07 28.74 -7.58
C GLU A 500 11.39 28.45 -6.24
N LEU A 501 11.98 27.54 -5.47
CA LEU A 501 11.56 27.23 -4.10
C LEU A 501 12.42 27.96 -3.10
N ALA A 502 11.77 28.57 -2.10
CA ALA A 502 12.47 29.12 -0.94
C ALA A 502 13.11 28.00 -0.11
N VAL A 503 14.17 28.34 0.63
CA VAL A 503 14.82 27.39 1.56
C VAL A 503 13.83 26.96 2.64
N VAL A 504 13.59 25.66 2.75
CA VAL A 504 12.69 25.07 3.75
C VAL A 504 13.34 25.14 5.14
N ARG A 505 12.60 25.68 6.12
CA ARG A 505 13.08 25.85 7.49
C ARG A 505 12.38 24.97 8.52
N SER A 506 11.21 24.43 8.18
CA SER A 506 10.41 23.56 9.06
C SER A 506 9.81 22.37 8.28
N SER A 507 9.07 21.53 8.97
CA SER A 507 8.28 20.43 8.39
C SER A 507 6.98 20.90 7.72
N GLU A 508 6.50 22.10 8.07
CA GLU A 508 5.26 22.71 7.57
C GLU A 508 5.55 24.09 6.94
N PRO A 509 6.30 24.14 5.82
CA PRO A 509 6.80 25.40 5.26
C PRO A 509 5.72 26.38 4.81
N LEU A 510 4.55 25.90 4.37
CA LEU A 510 3.46 26.77 3.96
C LEU A 510 2.74 27.38 5.15
N LEU A 511 2.60 26.65 6.24
CA LEU A 511 2.01 27.17 7.48
C LEU A 511 2.88 28.26 8.08
N ASP A 512 4.22 28.09 8.10
CA ASP A 512 5.15 29.14 8.54
C ASP A 512 5.07 30.41 7.69
N ALA A 513 4.89 30.26 6.37
CA ALA A 513 4.74 31.40 5.46
C ALA A 513 3.47 32.20 5.77
N THR A 514 2.36 31.53 6.07
CA THR A 514 1.09 32.15 6.42
C THR A 514 1.18 32.87 7.75
N GLU A 515 1.73 32.23 8.78
CA GLU A 515 1.93 32.86 10.11
C GLU A 515 2.84 34.10 10.05
N THR A 516 3.84 34.10 9.14
CA THR A 516 4.73 35.25 8.98
C THR A 516 4.04 36.42 8.25
N GLN A 517 3.03 36.17 7.43
CA GLN A 517 2.26 37.21 6.75
C GLN A 517 1.18 37.84 7.64
N GLU A 518 0.68 37.13 8.65
CA GLU A 518 -0.33 37.60 9.59
C GLU A 518 0.29 38.34 10.80
N ALA A 519 1.59 38.18 11.06
CA ALA A 519 2.34 38.85 12.15
C ALA A 519 2.93 40.17 11.68
#